data_e2eac904b1f3b005e8ab53ccd194775b
#
_entry.id   e2eac904b1f3b005e8ab53ccd194775b
#
_cell.length_a   1.000
_cell.length_b   1.000
_cell.length_c   1.000
_cell.angle_alpha   90.00
_cell.angle_beta   90.00
_cell.angle_gamma   90.00
#
_symmetry.space_group_name_H-M   'P 1'
#
loop_
_entity.id
_entity.type
_entity.pdbx_description
1 polymer ?
#
loop_
_entity_poly.entity_id
_entity_poly.type
_entity_poly.pdbx_seq_one_letter_code
_entity_poly.pdbx_strand_id
1 'polypeptide(L)'
;MSRKKKPLPILENVTIEAVAAEGKSLAHVNDMVVFVPFAVPGDVVDLQVRKKKHSYCEAEVIRFIKKSEVRTEPMCEHFGICGGCKWQNLPYEEQLKAKQQQVFDQLTRIGKIELPEFMPIMGSVHIKEYRNKLEFGCCNKRWLTREQIAEGTQFDNMNGIGFHITGAFDKILPIEKCWLMDDLHNKIRNAIRDYAFSTGMTFFDLRQQHGLLRDIMIRNSNTGEWMVLIQFHYDEEGDEQRAKALLQHIADKFPEITSLMYVDNQKCNDTFSDLDLSVFKGNDHIFETMEDLRFKVGPKSFYQTNTEQAYHLYSVARNFAKLTGDELVYDLYTGTGTIANFVARQARQVIGIEYVPEAIEDAKVNSEVNNISNTKFYAGDMKDILNDEFIQKHGRPDVIITDPPRAGMHQDVIDTILRAHPKRIVYVSCNPSTQARDLQALDVAYKVMAVQPVDMFPHTPHVENVVLLEEKP
;
A
#
# COMPACT_ATOMS: atom_id res chain seq x y z
N MET A 1 -38.66 -23.61 1.39
CA MET A 1 -38.60 -22.87 2.68
C MET A 1 -37.14 -22.75 3.09
N SER A 2 -36.56 -21.57 3.03
CA SER A 2 -35.17 -21.32 3.50
C SER A 2 -35.16 -21.43 5.02
N ARG A 3 -34.34 -22.35 5.58
CA ARG A 3 -34.12 -22.45 7.01
C ARG A 3 -33.56 -21.11 7.50
N LYS A 4 -34.32 -20.37 8.32
CA LYS A 4 -33.82 -19.18 9.02
C LYS A 4 -32.59 -19.61 9.84
N LYS A 5 -31.41 -19.13 9.47
CA LYS A 5 -30.20 -19.36 10.29
C LYS A 5 -30.45 -18.78 11.68
N LYS A 6 -30.24 -19.58 12.74
CA LYS A 6 -30.27 -19.09 14.12
C LYS A 6 -29.30 -17.91 14.25
N PRO A 7 -29.68 -16.82 14.94
CA PRO A 7 -28.77 -15.73 15.22
C PRO A 7 -27.53 -16.27 15.96
N LEU A 8 -26.34 -15.77 15.60
CA LEU A 8 -25.11 -16.13 16.30
C LEU A 8 -25.12 -15.49 17.71
N PRO A 9 -24.44 -16.07 18.70
CA PRO A 9 -24.53 -15.63 20.10
C PRO A 9 -23.93 -14.25 20.32
N ILE A 10 -24.41 -13.60 21.38
CA ILE A 10 -23.74 -12.44 22.00
C ILE A 10 -22.79 -12.99 23.07
N LEU A 11 -21.57 -12.43 23.13
CA LEU A 11 -20.59 -12.69 24.18
C LEU A 11 -20.54 -11.43 25.06
N GLU A 12 -20.82 -11.59 26.34
CA GLU A 12 -20.95 -10.45 27.28
C GLU A 12 -19.69 -10.30 28.14
N ASN A 13 -19.35 -9.06 28.51
CA ASN A 13 -18.25 -8.72 29.42
C ASN A 13 -16.88 -9.29 28.98
N VAL A 14 -16.60 -9.27 27.68
CA VAL A 14 -15.34 -9.78 27.13
C VAL A 14 -14.24 -8.74 27.26
N THR A 15 -13.13 -9.11 27.89
CA THR A 15 -11.93 -8.28 27.96
C THR A 15 -11.08 -8.51 26.72
N ILE A 16 -10.71 -7.44 26.03
CA ILE A 16 -9.79 -7.49 24.89
C ILE A 16 -8.35 -7.59 25.43
N GLU A 17 -7.62 -8.58 24.95
CA GLU A 17 -6.32 -8.98 25.51
C GLU A 17 -5.14 -8.38 24.74
N ALA A 18 -5.18 -8.44 23.40
CA ALA A 18 -4.04 -8.07 22.57
C ALA A 18 -4.47 -7.55 21.19
N VAL A 19 -3.54 -6.89 20.52
CA VAL A 19 -3.65 -6.58 19.09
C VAL A 19 -3.28 -7.84 18.29
N ALA A 20 -4.05 -8.12 17.26
CA ALA A 20 -3.82 -9.23 16.33
C ALA A 20 -3.46 -8.73 14.94
N ALA A 21 -3.09 -9.65 14.06
CA ALA A 21 -2.85 -9.36 12.65
C ALA A 21 -4.09 -8.74 11.96
N GLU A 22 -3.89 -8.14 10.81
CA GLU A 22 -4.91 -7.51 9.96
C GLU A 22 -5.68 -6.35 10.63
N GLY A 23 -5.13 -5.75 11.68
CA GLY A 23 -5.72 -4.60 12.35
C GLY A 23 -6.88 -4.93 13.30
N LYS A 24 -7.09 -6.19 13.63
CA LYS A 24 -8.05 -6.65 14.63
C LYS A 24 -7.38 -6.72 15.98
N SER A 25 -8.18 -6.75 17.04
CA SER A 25 -7.77 -7.18 18.38
C SER A 25 -8.31 -8.57 18.65
N LEU A 26 -7.81 -9.22 19.69
CA LEU A 26 -8.24 -10.56 20.10
C LEU A 26 -8.60 -10.63 21.57
N ALA A 27 -9.49 -11.59 21.87
CA ALA A 27 -9.83 -12.06 23.20
C ALA A 27 -9.99 -13.58 23.17
N HIS A 28 -9.97 -14.22 24.33
CA HIS A 28 -10.30 -15.64 24.48
C HIS A 28 -11.61 -15.79 25.24
N VAL A 29 -12.54 -16.56 24.69
CA VAL A 29 -13.82 -16.90 25.33
C VAL A 29 -14.05 -18.39 25.19
N ASN A 30 -14.11 -19.14 26.31
CA ASN A 30 -14.30 -20.60 26.33
C ASN A 30 -13.35 -21.34 25.36
N ASP A 31 -12.05 -21.10 25.47
CA ASP A 31 -10.98 -21.66 24.64
C ASP A 31 -11.05 -21.30 23.14
N MET A 32 -11.89 -20.36 22.79
CA MET A 32 -12.04 -19.87 21.40
C MET A 32 -11.44 -18.49 21.25
N VAL A 33 -10.61 -18.30 20.23
CA VAL A 33 -10.11 -16.99 19.84
C VAL A 33 -11.23 -16.17 19.20
N VAL A 34 -11.40 -14.94 19.67
CA VAL A 34 -12.39 -13.99 19.16
C VAL A 34 -11.66 -12.78 18.57
N PHE A 35 -11.77 -12.59 17.26
CA PHE A 35 -11.20 -11.43 16.58
C PHE A 35 -12.21 -10.28 16.53
N VAL A 36 -11.79 -9.09 16.97
CA VAL A 36 -12.66 -7.92 17.14
C VAL A 36 -12.02 -6.70 16.47
N PRO A 37 -12.61 -6.15 15.41
CA PRO A 37 -12.12 -4.91 14.80
C PRO A 37 -12.39 -3.71 15.72
N PHE A 38 -11.52 -2.68 15.63
CA PHE A 38 -11.65 -1.38 16.30
C PHE A 38 -11.74 -1.42 17.84
N ALA A 39 -11.48 -2.57 18.45
CA ALA A 39 -11.23 -2.70 19.88
C ALA A 39 -9.74 -2.49 20.18
N VAL A 40 -9.41 -2.15 21.43
CA VAL A 40 -8.02 -2.03 21.91
C VAL A 40 -7.83 -2.87 23.17
N PRO A 41 -6.62 -3.34 23.46
CA PRO A 41 -6.33 -4.10 24.68
C PRO A 41 -6.79 -3.34 25.94
N GLY A 42 -7.47 -4.05 26.86
CA GLY A 42 -8.06 -3.49 28.06
C GLY A 42 -9.49 -2.96 27.92
N ASP A 43 -10.05 -2.91 26.71
CA ASP A 43 -11.51 -2.70 26.56
C ASP A 43 -12.28 -3.89 27.17
N VAL A 44 -13.38 -3.61 27.85
CA VAL A 44 -14.37 -4.60 28.25
C VAL A 44 -15.66 -4.33 27.48
N VAL A 45 -16.09 -5.31 26.69
CA VAL A 45 -17.13 -5.12 25.67
C VAL A 45 -18.12 -6.27 25.61
N ASP A 46 -19.34 -5.99 25.13
CA ASP A 46 -20.24 -7.00 24.63
C ASP A 46 -20.08 -7.12 23.12
N LEU A 47 -20.02 -8.35 22.64
CA LEU A 47 -19.68 -8.71 21.27
C LEU A 47 -20.79 -9.48 20.59
N GLN A 48 -21.23 -9.05 19.41
CA GLN A 48 -22.06 -9.83 18.51
C GLN A 48 -21.18 -10.69 17.61
N VAL A 49 -21.23 -12.00 17.73
CA VAL A 49 -20.53 -12.90 16.80
C VAL A 49 -21.14 -12.76 15.41
N ARG A 50 -20.30 -12.56 14.40
CA ARG A 50 -20.67 -12.41 12.98
C ARG A 50 -20.32 -13.64 12.16
N LYS A 51 -19.21 -14.29 12.52
CA LYS A 51 -18.75 -15.50 11.84
C LYS A 51 -18.13 -16.45 12.86
N LYS A 52 -18.46 -17.72 12.77
CA LYS A 52 -17.93 -18.78 13.65
C LYS A 52 -17.26 -19.86 12.81
N LYS A 53 -16.04 -20.18 13.14
CA LYS A 53 -15.23 -21.31 12.64
C LYS A 53 -14.98 -22.31 13.76
N HIS A 54 -14.27 -23.39 13.47
CA HIS A 54 -13.98 -24.43 14.46
C HIS A 54 -13.07 -23.89 15.60
N SER A 55 -12.03 -23.13 15.27
CA SER A 55 -11.01 -22.66 16.20
C SER A 55 -11.09 -21.18 16.56
N TYR A 56 -11.90 -20.39 15.86
CA TYR A 56 -12.03 -18.96 16.12
C TYR A 56 -13.41 -18.42 15.71
N CYS A 57 -13.73 -17.22 16.18
CA CYS A 57 -14.84 -16.44 15.66
C CYS A 57 -14.43 -14.97 15.39
N GLU A 58 -15.23 -14.30 14.54
CA GLU A 58 -15.15 -12.87 14.30
C GLU A 58 -16.39 -12.21 14.89
N ALA A 59 -16.20 -11.16 15.66
CA ALA A 59 -17.26 -10.47 16.36
C ALA A 59 -17.12 -8.95 16.27
N GLU A 60 -18.22 -8.23 16.40
CA GLU A 60 -18.28 -6.78 16.42
C GLU A 60 -18.69 -6.31 17.81
N VAL A 61 -18.12 -5.19 18.26
CA VAL A 61 -18.52 -4.53 19.50
C VAL A 61 -19.94 -3.97 19.33
N ILE A 62 -20.86 -4.36 20.23
CA ILE A 62 -22.21 -3.81 20.29
C ILE A 62 -22.39 -2.87 21.48
N ARG A 63 -21.55 -3.01 22.52
CA ARG A 63 -21.57 -2.14 23.71
C ARG A 63 -20.19 -2.13 24.37
N PHE A 64 -19.73 -0.96 24.76
CA PHE A 64 -18.60 -0.80 25.66
C PHE A 64 -19.09 -0.78 27.10
N ILE A 65 -18.58 -1.70 27.93
CA ILE A 65 -18.80 -1.74 29.37
C ILE A 65 -17.76 -0.84 30.04
N LYS A 66 -16.50 -0.99 29.64
CA LYS A 66 -15.39 -0.15 30.07
C LYS A 66 -14.46 0.09 28.88
N LYS A 67 -14.16 1.36 28.58
CA LYS A 67 -13.13 1.71 27.61
C LYS A 67 -11.74 1.59 28.27
N SER A 68 -10.78 1.09 27.54
CA SER A 68 -9.37 1.02 27.94
C SER A 68 -8.80 2.43 28.14
N GLU A 69 -7.93 2.60 29.12
CA GLU A 69 -7.18 3.85 29.35
C GLU A 69 -6.12 4.11 28.27
N VAL A 70 -5.74 3.07 27.53
CA VAL A 70 -4.78 3.17 26.43
C VAL A 70 -5.41 3.80 25.19
N ARG A 71 -6.75 3.87 25.09
CA ARG A 71 -7.42 4.42 23.91
C ARG A 71 -7.06 5.88 23.65
N THR A 72 -6.92 6.19 22.36
CA THR A 72 -6.88 7.56 21.84
C THR A 72 -8.14 7.87 21.05
N GLU A 73 -8.53 9.13 21.00
CA GLU A 73 -9.62 9.57 20.12
C GLU A 73 -9.10 9.62 18.67
N PRO A 74 -9.80 8.97 17.73
CA PRO A 74 -9.45 9.04 16.32
C PRO A 74 -9.51 10.48 15.79
N MET A 75 -8.49 10.87 15.01
CA MET A 75 -8.46 12.19 14.40
C MET A 75 -9.41 12.32 13.20
N CYS A 76 -9.83 11.20 12.61
CA CYS A 76 -10.63 11.13 11.38
C CYS A 76 -12.08 10.75 11.71
N GLU A 77 -13.03 11.59 11.30
CA GLU A 77 -14.47 11.33 11.45
C GLU A 77 -14.96 10.06 10.72
N HIS A 78 -14.22 9.63 9.69
CA HIS A 78 -14.52 8.42 8.92
C HIS A 78 -13.88 7.14 9.49
N PHE A 79 -13.20 7.25 10.65
CA PHE A 79 -12.58 6.08 11.28
C PHE A 79 -13.64 5.04 11.68
N GLY A 80 -13.34 3.77 11.39
CA GLY A 80 -14.27 2.67 11.63
C GLY A 80 -15.24 2.40 10.46
N ILE A 81 -15.37 3.32 9.50
CA ILE A 81 -16.24 3.18 8.33
C ILE A 81 -15.42 3.06 7.05
N CYS A 82 -14.54 4.02 6.77
CA CYS A 82 -13.72 4.11 5.56
C CYS A 82 -12.88 2.85 5.28
N GLY A 83 -12.38 2.20 6.32
CA GLY A 83 -11.60 0.97 6.19
C GLY A 83 -10.10 1.18 5.86
N GLY A 84 -9.65 2.38 5.55
CA GLY A 84 -8.23 2.67 5.29
C GLY A 84 -7.38 2.60 6.56
N CYS A 85 -7.77 3.31 7.60
CA CYS A 85 -7.12 3.25 8.91
C CYS A 85 -7.80 2.21 9.82
N LYS A 86 -6.99 1.47 10.59
CA LYS A 86 -7.47 0.45 11.53
C LYS A 86 -7.16 0.78 12.99
N TRP A 87 -6.19 1.64 13.25
CA TRP A 87 -5.59 1.85 14.58
C TRP A 87 -5.51 3.32 15.02
N GLN A 88 -6.36 4.24 14.50
CA GLN A 88 -6.37 5.61 15.00
C GLN A 88 -6.83 5.73 16.47
N ASN A 89 -7.46 4.70 16.97
CA ASN A 89 -7.88 4.55 18.38
C ASN A 89 -6.82 3.94 19.30
N LEU A 90 -5.61 3.66 18.77
CA LEU A 90 -4.47 3.09 19.48
C LEU A 90 -3.28 4.06 19.42
N PRO A 91 -2.59 4.38 20.53
CA PRO A 91 -1.38 5.22 20.53
C PRO A 91 -0.33 4.68 19.56
N TYR A 92 0.44 5.57 18.97
CA TYR A 92 1.40 5.20 17.93
C TYR A 92 2.48 4.22 18.45
N GLU A 93 2.94 4.41 19.66
CA GLU A 93 3.90 3.52 20.31
C GLU A 93 3.35 2.08 20.46
N GLU A 94 2.06 1.96 20.75
CA GLU A 94 1.40 0.64 20.82
C GLU A 94 1.20 0.02 19.43
N GLN A 95 0.97 0.85 18.39
CA GLN A 95 0.96 0.38 17.02
C GLN A 95 2.33 -0.20 16.62
N LEU A 96 3.43 0.47 16.97
CA LEU A 96 4.79 0.01 16.71
C LEU A 96 5.09 -1.31 17.42
N LYS A 97 4.75 -1.43 18.71
CA LYS A 97 4.89 -2.68 19.46
C LYS A 97 4.12 -3.85 18.81
N ALA A 98 2.87 -3.58 18.40
CA ALA A 98 2.05 -4.59 17.73
C ALA A 98 2.65 -5.04 16.39
N LYS A 99 3.19 -4.12 15.58
CA LYS A 99 3.85 -4.43 14.31
C LYS A 99 5.14 -5.23 14.52
N GLN A 100 5.96 -4.83 15.48
CA GLN A 100 7.18 -5.57 15.82
C GLN A 100 6.86 -6.99 16.28
N GLN A 101 5.87 -7.14 17.16
CA GLN A 101 5.43 -8.44 17.63
C GLN A 101 4.86 -9.31 16.50
N GLN A 102 4.13 -8.69 15.55
CA GLN A 102 3.61 -9.39 14.38
C GLN A 102 4.75 -9.97 13.53
N VAL A 103 5.80 -9.20 13.26
CA VAL A 103 6.98 -9.68 12.52
C VAL A 103 7.64 -10.83 13.27
N PHE A 104 7.90 -10.66 14.57
CA PHE A 104 8.50 -11.67 15.41
C PHE A 104 7.71 -12.98 15.39
N ASP A 105 6.40 -12.91 15.63
CA ASP A 105 5.52 -14.08 15.66
C ASP A 105 5.49 -14.82 14.31
N GLN A 106 5.46 -14.10 13.21
CA GLN A 106 5.41 -14.70 11.87
C GLN A 106 6.73 -15.36 11.51
N LEU A 107 7.86 -14.69 11.74
CA LEU A 107 9.18 -15.27 11.46
C LEU A 107 9.47 -16.50 12.35
N THR A 108 9.09 -16.47 13.62
CA THR A 108 9.34 -17.60 14.54
C THR A 108 8.39 -18.76 14.32
N ARG A 109 7.08 -18.49 14.17
CA ARG A 109 6.06 -19.56 14.12
C ARG A 109 5.93 -20.18 12.72
N ILE A 110 6.09 -19.38 11.66
CA ILE A 110 6.00 -19.84 10.27
C ILE A 110 7.38 -20.23 9.76
N GLY A 111 8.36 -19.35 9.88
CA GLY A 111 9.71 -19.56 9.39
C GLY A 111 10.45 -20.67 10.13
N LYS A 112 10.23 -20.80 11.44
CA LYS A 112 10.87 -21.83 12.32
C LYS A 112 12.40 -21.87 12.17
N ILE A 113 13.00 -20.72 11.91
CA ILE A 113 14.42 -20.52 11.70
C ILE A 113 15.05 -19.90 12.95
N GLU A 114 16.36 -20.02 13.09
CA GLU A 114 17.11 -19.31 14.12
C GLU A 114 17.15 -17.82 13.76
N LEU A 115 16.73 -16.96 14.68
CA LEU A 115 16.71 -15.53 14.49
C LEU A 115 17.73 -14.84 15.40
N PRO A 116 18.42 -13.79 14.93
CA PRO A 116 19.23 -12.93 15.76
C PRO A 116 18.34 -12.09 16.68
N GLU A 117 18.97 -11.28 17.54
CA GLU A 117 18.27 -10.22 18.25
C GLU A 117 17.62 -9.25 17.25
N PHE A 118 16.33 -8.96 17.47
CA PHE A 118 15.58 -8.05 16.64
C PHE A 118 16.02 -6.59 16.89
N MET A 119 16.25 -5.88 15.81
CA MET A 119 16.39 -4.43 15.90
C MET A 119 15.02 -3.81 16.22
N PRO A 120 14.97 -2.75 17.07
CA PRO A 120 13.72 -2.04 17.34
C PRO A 120 13.07 -1.55 16.04
N ILE A 121 11.75 -1.66 15.93
CA ILE A 121 11.02 -1.18 14.76
C ILE A 121 11.30 0.30 14.49
N MET A 122 11.60 0.64 13.26
CA MET A 122 11.74 2.03 12.83
C MET A 122 10.36 2.63 12.63
N GLY A 123 9.95 3.58 13.50
CA GLY A 123 8.71 4.32 13.38
C GLY A 123 8.80 5.41 12.31
N SER A 124 7.65 5.84 11.82
CA SER A 124 7.54 7.01 10.93
C SER A 124 7.59 8.30 11.75
N VAL A 125 8.35 9.29 11.28
CA VAL A 125 8.41 10.61 11.91
C VAL A 125 7.05 11.31 11.80
N HIS A 126 6.43 11.22 10.62
CA HIS A 126 5.10 11.76 10.37
C HIS A 126 4.06 10.65 10.38
N ILE A 127 3.08 10.76 11.28
CA ILE A 127 1.93 9.83 11.37
C ILE A 127 0.68 10.36 10.67
N LYS A 128 0.75 11.59 10.17
CA LYS A 128 -0.26 12.28 9.35
C LYS A 128 0.43 12.85 8.13
N GLU A 129 -0.33 13.05 7.04
CA GLU A 129 0.14 13.70 5.83
C GLU A 129 1.41 13.07 5.21
N TYR A 130 1.65 11.80 5.52
CA TYR A 130 2.82 11.06 5.05
C TYR A 130 2.65 10.44 3.66
N ARG A 131 1.40 10.28 3.19
CA ARG A 131 1.15 9.65 1.89
C ARG A 131 1.33 10.66 0.76
N ASN A 132 2.00 10.21 -0.28
CA ASN A 132 2.17 10.97 -1.51
C ASN A 132 1.18 10.59 -2.63
N LYS A 133 0.25 9.62 -2.41
CA LYS A 133 -0.73 9.19 -3.40
C LYS A 133 -2.03 8.70 -2.74
N LEU A 134 -3.16 9.17 -3.25
CA LEU A 134 -4.50 8.65 -2.95
C LEU A 134 -5.33 8.53 -4.23
N GLU A 135 -6.16 7.50 -4.28
CA GLU A 135 -7.12 7.23 -5.35
C GLU A 135 -8.54 7.23 -4.77
N PHE A 136 -9.46 7.93 -5.43
CA PHE A 136 -10.83 8.12 -4.99
C PHE A 136 -11.79 7.70 -6.10
N GLY A 137 -12.74 6.83 -5.76
CA GLY A 137 -13.85 6.53 -6.65
C GLY A 137 -14.87 7.66 -6.67
N CYS A 138 -15.52 7.83 -7.81
CA CYS A 138 -16.66 8.72 -8.01
C CYS A 138 -17.87 7.87 -8.35
N CYS A 139 -18.93 7.91 -7.52
CA CYS A 139 -20.08 7.03 -7.70
C CYS A 139 -21.40 7.75 -7.41
N ASN A 140 -22.46 7.32 -8.12
CA ASN A 140 -23.82 7.80 -7.91
C ASN A 140 -24.54 7.12 -6.73
N LYS A 141 -23.85 6.28 -5.97
CA LYS A 141 -24.41 5.53 -4.82
C LYS A 141 -23.64 5.80 -3.55
N ARG A 142 -24.09 6.79 -2.80
CA ARG A 142 -23.55 7.12 -1.49
C ARG A 142 -23.78 5.97 -0.51
N TRP A 143 -22.74 5.63 0.27
CA TRP A 143 -22.89 4.76 1.44
C TRP A 143 -23.59 5.51 2.57
N LEU A 144 -24.60 4.86 3.18
CA LEU A 144 -25.28 5.35 4.37
C LEU A 144 -24.89 4.49 5.58
N THR A 145 -24.62 5.15 6.70
CA THR A 145 -24.35 4.44 7.96
C THR A 145 -25.64 3.80 8.53
N ARG A 146 -25.48 2.89 9.48
CA ARG A 146 -26.64 2.26 10.13
C ARG A 146 -27.50 3.28 10.86
N GLU A 147 -26.87 4.27 11.48
CA GLU A 147 -27.51 5.39 12.17
C GLU A 147 -28.33 6.23 11.19
N GLN A 148 -27.76 6.64 10.07
CA GLN A 148 -28.44 7.40 9.02
C GLN A 148 -29.63 6.63 8.44
N ILE A 149 -29.50 5.31 8.26
CA ILE A 149 -30.61 4.46 7.81
C ILE A 149 -31.71 4.38 8.88
N ALA A 150 -31.34 4.21 10.16
CA ALA A 150 -32.30 4.12 11.26
C ALA A 150 -33.04 5.44 11.49
N GLU A 151 -32.38 6.57 11.31
CA GLU A 151 -32.96 7.92 11.40
C GLU A 151 -33.74 8.32 10.17
N GLY A 152 -33.69 7.52 9.08
CA GLY A 152 -34.37 7.84 7.82
C GLY A 152 -33.75 9.04 7.11
N THR A 153 -32.44 9.32 7.32
CA THR A 153 -31.75 10.45 6.71
C THR A 153 -31.85 10.39 5.19
N GLN A 154 -32.33 11.47 4.59
CA GLN A 154 -32.41 11.63 3.14
C GLN A 154 -31.34 12.63 2.67
N PHE A 155 -30.73 12.32 1.55
CA PHE A 155 -29.77 13.21 0.89
C PHE A 155 -30.33 13.64 -0.46
N ASP A 156 -30.30 14.93 -0.74
CA ASP A 156 -30.73 15.48 -2.03
C ASP A 156 -29.87 14.97 -3.19
N ASN A 157 -28.60 14.62 -2.89
CA ASN A 157 -27.66 14.11 -3.86
C ASN A 157 -26.99 12.82 -3.32
N MET A 158 -27.15 11.73 -4.07
CA MET A 158 -26.55 10.44 -3.75
C MET A 158 -25.17 10.24 -4.38
N ASN A 159 -24.69 11.21 -5.15
CA ASN A 159 -23.34 11.19 -5.70
C ASN A 159 -22.29 11.41 -4.61
N GLY A 160 -21.11 10.84 -4.81
CA GLY A 160 -19.99 11.01 -3.87
C GLY A 160 -18.63 10.76 -4.49
N ILE A 161 -17.63 11.43 -3.92
CA ILE A 161 -16.21 11.16 -4.18
C ILE A 161 -15.59 10.70 -2.87
N GLY A 162 -14.95 9.52 -2.89
CA GLY A 162 -14.38 8.97 -1.67
C GLY A 162 -13.88 7.53 -1.85
N PHE A 163 -14.10 6.70 -0.83
CA PHE A 163 -13.60 5.33 -0.84
C PHE A 163 -14.72 4.30 -0.88
N HIS A 164 -14.49 3.22 -1.61
CA HIS A 164 -15.38 2.07 -1.61
C HIS A 164 -15.39 1.38 -0.24
N ILE A 165 -16.59 0.98 0.18
CA ILE A 165 -16.77 0.23 1.44
C ILE A 165 -16.49 -1.25 1.21
N THR A 166 -15.74 -1.85 2.09
CA THR A 166 -15.46 -3.29 2.06
C THR A 166 -16.77 -4.10 2.01
N GLY A 167 -16.92 -4.91 0.98
CA GLY A 167 -18.13 -5.73 0.74
C GLY A 167 -19.28 -5.00 0.03
N ALA A 168 -19.10 -3.72 -0.34
CA ALA A 168 -20.07 -2.93 -1.10
C ALA A 168 -19.36 -2.15 -2.21
N PHE A 169 -18.83 -2.87 -3.20
CA PHE A 169 -17.98 -2.34 -4.27
C PHE A 169 -18.66 -1.23 -5.11
N ASP A 170 -19.99 -1.21 -5.15
CA ASP A 170 -20.79 -0.25 -5.91
C ASP A 170 -21.23 0.96 -5.08
N LYS A 171 -20.69 1.14 -3.88
CA LYS A 171 -21.03 2.27 -3.01
C LYS A 171 -19.80 3.01 -2.54
N ILE A 172 -19.92 4.32 -2.45
CA ILE A 172 -18.85 5.23 -2.01
C ILE A 172 -19.22 5.84 -0.65
N LEU A 173 -18.30 5.81 0.29
CA LEU A 173 -18.30 6.70 1.44
C LEU A 173 -17.70 8.04 0.99
N PRO A 174 -18.48 9.11 0.89
CA PRO A 174 -17.94 10.42 0.58
C PRO A 174 -16.98 10.89 1.68
N ILE A 175 -15.83 11.42 1.28
CA ILE A 175 -14.80 11.88 2.21
C ILE A 175 -14.68 13.39 2.15
N GLU A 176 -14.83 14.06 3.30
CA GLU A 176 -14.58 15.51 3.40
C GLU A 176 -13.11 15.80 3.67
N LYS A 177 -12.49 15.05 4.58
CA LYS A 177 -11.07 15.17 4.89
C LYS A 177 -10.42 13.80 5.11
N CYS A 178 -9.32 13.55 4.40
CA CYS A 178 -8.40 12.48 4.70
C CYS A 178 -7.11 13.07 5.30
N TRP A 179 -6.65 12.52 6.42
CA TRP A 179 -5.51 13.01 7.18
C TRP A 179 -4.18 12.37 6.77
N LEU A 180 -4.22 11.46 5.81
CA LEU A 180 -3.02 10.68 5.45
C LEU A 180 -2.14 11.36 4.41
N MET A 181 -2.63 12.37 3.68
CA MET A 181 -1.92 13.12 2.65
C MET A 181 -2.07 14.62 2.93
N ASP A 182 -1.16 15.43 2.43
CA ASP A 182 -1.18 16.90 2.51
C ASP A 182 -2.57 17.48 2.20
N ASP A 183 -2.99 18.53 2.92
CA ASP A 183 -4.36 19.06 2.85
C ASP A 183 -4.77 19.60 1.47
N LEU A 184 -3.82 19.91 0.58
CA LEU A 184 -4.14 20.37 -0.77
C LEU A 184 -4.92 19.29 -1.56
N HIS A 185 -4.67 17.98 -1.32
CA HIS A 185 -5.47 16.93 -1.96
C HIS A 185 -6.95 17.00 -1.58
N ASN A 186 -7.28 17.35 -0.32
CA ASN A 186 -8.68 17.54 0.10
C ASN A 186 -9.32 18.69 -0.65
N LYS A 187 -8.59 19.82 -0.80
CA LYS A 187 -9.08 21.00 -1.53
C LYS A 187 -9.32 20.69 -3.01
N ILE A 188 -8.38 19.98 -3.65
CA ILE A 188 -8.52 19.56 -5.06
C ILE A 188 -9.72 18.63 -5.22
N ARG A 189 -9.81 17.56 -4.44
CA ARG A 189 -10.92 16.59 -4.51
C ARG A 189 -12.27 17.27 -4.26
N ASN A 190 -12.37 18.11 -3.22
CA ASN A 190 -13.61 18.80 -2.89
C ASN A 190 -14.00 19.81 -3.99
N ALA A 191 -13.03 20.50 -4.61
CA ALA A 191 -13.30 21.38 -5.75
C ALA A 191 -13.84 20.63 -6.97
N ILE A 192 -13.30 19.44 -7.27
CA ILE A 192 -13.84 18.56 -8.33
C ILE A 192 -15.28 18.18 -8.00
N ARG A 193 -15.58 17.75 -6.77
CA ARG A 193 -16.93 17.43 -6.32
C ARG A 193 -17.89 18.62 -6.48
N ASP A 194 -17.50 19.77 -5.96
CA ASP A 194 -18.35 20.95 -5.92
C ASP A 194 -18.65 21.47 -7.34
N TYR A 195 -17.67 21.43 -8.24
CA TYR A 195 -17.87 21.74 -9.64
C TYR A 195 -18.84 20.75 -10.30
N ALA A 196 -18.60 19.43 -10.11
CA ALA A 196 -19.47 18.40 -10.68
C ALA A 196 -20.93 18.53 -10.18
N PHE A 197 -21.14 18.87 -8.92
CA PHE A 197 -22.47 19.12 -8.36
C PHE A 197 -23.12 20.36 -8.95
N SER A 198 -22.38 21.46 -9.05
CA SER A 198 -22.91 22.74 -9.56
C SER A 198 -23.27 22.72 -11.05
N THR A 199 -22.61 21.87 -11.82
CA THR A 199 -22.83 21.74 -13.28
C THR A 199 -23.75 20.56 -13.64
N GLY A 200 -24.21 19.78 -12.65
CA GLY A 200 -25.03 18.59 -12.89
C GLY A 200 -24.31 17.45 -13.58
N MET A 201 -22.96 17.39 -13.46
CA MET A 201 -22.15 16.30 -14.03
C MET A 201 -22.58 14.96 -13.43
N THR A 202 -22.75 13.95 -14.28
CA THR A 202 -23.12 12.59 -13.83
C THR A 202 -21.93 11.86 -13.23
N PHE A 203 -22.20 11.04 -12.21
CA PHE A 203 -21.22 10.19 -11.55
C PHE A 203 -21.40 8.73 -11.99
N PHE A 204 -20.33 7.99 -12.07
CA PHE A 204 -20.32 6.65 -12.63
C PHE A 204 -21.14 5.65 -11.79
N ASP A 205 -21.98 4.87 -12.45
CA ASP A 205 -22.68 3.73 -11.85
C ASP A 205 -21.92 2.43 -12.20
N LEU A 206 -21.24 1.85 -11.23
CA LEU A 206 -20.45 0.63 -11.41
C LEU A 206 -21.26 -0.60 -11.86
N ARG A 207 -22.58 -0.61 -11.63
CA ARG A 207 -23.44 -1.73 -12.07
C ARG A 207 -24.02 -1.51 -13.46
N GLN A 208 -24.40 -0.26 -13.77
CA GLN A 208 -24.97 0.11 -15.05
C GLN A 208 -23.93 0.50 -16.08
N GLN A 209 -22.69 0.74 -15.64
CA GLN A 209 -21.56 1.18 -16.49
C GLN A 209 -21.91 2.45 -17.27
N HIS A 210 -22.40 3.44 -16.56
CA HIS A 210 -22.91 4.70 -17.11
C HIS A 210 -22.59 5.88 -16.17
N GLY A 211 -22.34 7.07 -16.73
CA GLY A 211 -22.02 8.29 -16.00
C GLY A 211 -20.59 8.78 -16.22
N LEU A 212 -20.39 10.09 -16.27
CA LEU A 212 -19.20 10.75 -16.78
C LEU A 212 -18.01 10.69 -15.82
N LEU A 213 -18.15 11.12 -14.57
CA LEU A 213 -17.04 11.21 -13.61
C LEU A 213 -16.85 9.87 -12.89
N ARG A 214 -15.66 9.26 -13.03
CA ARG A 214 -15.42 7.87 -12.63
C ARG A 214 -14.44 7.71 -11.48
N ASP A 215 -13.21 8.18 -11.62
CA ASP A 215 -12.16 8.04 -10.59
C ASP A 215 -11.21 9.24 -10.62
N ILE A 216 -10.55 9.48 -9.49
CA ILE A 216 -9.56 10.54 -9.34
C ILE A 216 -8.33 9.97 -8.64
N MET A 217 -7.15 10.13 -9.22
CA MET A 217 -5.88 9.91 -8.55
C MET A 217 -5.20 11.25 -8.30
N ILE A 218 -4.76 11.48 -7.07
CA ILE A 218 -3.99 12.65 -6.67
C ILE A 218 -2.66 12.15 -6.11
N ARG A 219 -1.57 12.72 -6.60
CA ARG A 219 -0.20 12.42 -6.16
C ARG A 219 0.56 13.73 -5.98
N ASN A 220 1.36 13.82 -4.92
CA ASN A 220 2.35 14.86 -4.75
C ASN A 220 3.75 14.25 -4.60
N SER A 221 4.76 15.10 -4.64
CA SER A 221 6.15 14.71 -4.43
C SER A 221 6.82 15.59 -3.38
N ASN A 222 7.96 15.13 -2.88
CA ASN A 222 8.77 15.92 -1.95
C ASN A 222 9.49 17.11 -2.62
N THR A 223 9.39 17.23 -3.95
CA THR A 223 9.82 18.41 -4.72
C THR A 223 8.75 19.51 -4.77
N GLY A 224 7.56 19.25 -4.22
CA GLY A 224 6.43 20.19 -4.23
C GLY A 224 5.58 20.13 -5.50
N GLU A 225 5.81 19.15 -6.38
CA GLU A 225 5.00 18.95 -7.59
C GLU A 225 3.72 18.16 -7.28
N TRP A 226 2.65 18.46 -8.02
CA TRP A 226 1.36 17.82 -7.87
C TRP A 226 0.86 17.24 -9.19
N MET A 227 0.43 16.00 -9.15
CA MET A 227 -0.19 15.28 -10.26
C MET A 227 -1.64 14.95 -9.92
N VAL A 228 -2.53 15.23 -10.87
CA VAL A 228 -3.94 14.85 -10.81
C VAL A 228 -4.30 14.11 -12.10
N LEU A 229 -4.82 12.89 -11.96
CA LEU A 229 -5.39 12.11 -13.05
C LEU A 229 -6.88 11.93 -12.79
N ILE A 230 -7.73 12.37 -13.74
CA ILE A 230 -9.19 12.18 -13.68
C ILE A 230 -9.60 11.16 -14.73
N GLN A 231 -10.27 10.12 -14.31
CA GLN A 231 -10.88 9.13 -15.20
C GLN A 231 -12.33 9.52 -15.48
N PHE A 232 -12.65 9.60 -16.74
CA PHE A 232 -14.00 9.82 -17.26
C PHE A 232 -14.52 8.55 -17.93
N HIS A 233 -15.80 8.55 -18.24
CA HIS A 233 -16.44 7.57 -19.10
C HIS A 233 -17.40 8.34 -20.03
N TYR A 234 -17.04 8.46 -21.30
CA TYR A 234 -17.80 9.23 -22.28
C TYR A 234 -18.88 8.35 -22.89
N ASP A 235 -20.14 8.57 -22.53
CA ASP A 235 -21.28 7.82 -23.02
C ASP A 235 -22.40 8.71 -23.59
N GLU A 236 -22.29 10.05 -23.43
CA GLU A 236 -23.24 11.02 -23.96
C GLU A 236 -22.56 12.08 -24.84
N GLU A 237 -23.33 12.64 -25.78
CA GLU A 237 -22.87 13.78 -26.59
C GLU A 237 -22.51 14.97 -25.68
N GLY A 238 -21.32 15.55 -25.90
CA GLY A 238 -20.79 16.66 -25.09
C GLY A 238 -20.03 16.26 -23.82
N ASP A 239 -19.85 14.97 -23.53
CA ASP A 239 -19.09 14.53 -22.36
C ASP A 239 -17.64 14.97 -22.38
N GLU A 240 -16.99 14.91 -23.54
CA GLU A 240 -15.61 15.39 -23.68
C GLU A 240 -15.51 16.89 -23.37
N GLN A 241 -16.47 17.70 -23.80
CA GLN A 241 -16.50 19.13 -23.51
C GLN A 241 -16.75 19.39 -22.02
N ARG A 242 -17.66 18.64 -21.39
CA ARG A 242 -17.91 18.72 -19.93
C ARG A 242 -16.68 18.33 -19.13
N ALA A 243 -15.97 17.26 -19.54
CA ALA A 243 -14.73 16.83 -18.92
C ALA A 243 -13.63 17.90 -19.03
N LYS A 244 -13.43 18.47 -20.24
CA LYS A 244 -12.45 19.54 -20.45
C LYS A 244 -12.79 20.82 -19.67
N ALA A 245 -14.06 21.15 -19.49
CA ALA A 245 -14.48 22.29 -18.67
C ALA A 245 -14.13 22.08 -17.17
N LEU A 246 -14.31 20.87 -16.63
CA LEU A 246 -13.85 20.53 -15.29
C LEU A 246 -12.32 20.63 -15.17
N LEU A 247 -11.58 20.06 -16.13
CA LEU A 247 -10.12 20.12 -16.14
C LEU A 247 -9.61 21.56 -16.16
N GLN A 248 -10.23 22.44 -16.99
CA GLN A 248 -9.90 23.87 -17.04
C GLN A 248 -10.16 24.56 -15.70
N HIS A 249 -11.33 24.29 -15.07
CA HIS A 249 -11.65 24.83 -13.74
C HIS A 249 -10.60 24.45 -12.69
N ILE A 250 -10.16 23.18 -12.69
CA ILE A 250 -9.15 22.70 -11.75
C ILE A 250 -7.77 23.31 -12.06
N ALA A 251 -7.41 23.42 -13.34
CA ALA A 251 -6.16 24.05 -13.78
C ALA A 251 -6.05 25.52 -13.38
N ASP A 252 -7.15 26.26 -13.42
CA ASP A 252 -7.21 27.69 -13.07
C ASP A 252 -7.22 27.88 -11.54
N LYS A 253 -7.88 26.99 -10.82
CA LYS A 253 -8.03 27.10 -9.36
C LYS A 253 -6.79 26.64 -8.58
N PHE A 254 -6.02 25.70 -9.12
CA PHE A 254 -4.85 25.11 -8.46
C PHE A 254 -3.60 25.23 -9.34
N PRO A 255 -2.91 26.37 -9.29
CA PRO A 255 -1.66 26.57 -10.04
C PRO A 255 -0.53 25.62 -9.58
N GLU A 256 -0.63 25.05 -8.39
CA GLU A 256 0.30 24.06 -7.83
C GLU A 256 0.33 22.75 -8.63
N ILE A 257 -0.73 22.44 -9.37
CA ILE A 257 -0.79 21.23 -10.21
C ILE A 257 0.15 21.41 -11.41
N THR A 258 1.24 20.62 -11.39
CA THR A 258 2.27 20.59 -12.44
C THR A 258 2.02 19.51 -13.49
N SER A 259 1.12 18.55 -13.18
CA SER A 259 0.73 17.45 -14.06
C SER A 259 -0.77 17.22 -13.92
N LEU A 260 -1.58 17.73 -14.86
CA LEU A 260 -3.02 17.47 -14.93
C LEU A 260 -3.31 16.58 -16.13
N MET A 261 -3.78 15.39 -15.85
CA MET A 261 -4.00 14.34 -16.84
C MET A 261 -5.44 13.82 -16.78
N TYR A 262 -5.87 13.21 -17.86
CA TYR A 262 -7.17 12.56 -17.93
C TYR A 262 -7.18 11.37 -18.88
N VAL A 263 -8.21 10.54 -18.74
CA VAL A 263 -8.44 9.40 -19.62
C VAL A 263 -9.94 9.11 -19.73
N ASP A 264 -10.38 8.71 -20.93
CA ASP A 264 -11.66 8.03 -21.11
C ASP A 264 -11.48 6.54 -20.87
N ASN A 265 -12.03 6.05 -19.76
CA ASN A 265 -11.94 4.64 -19.37
C ASN A 265 -13.27 3.94 -19.66
N GLN A 266 -13.36 3.25 -20.80
CA GLN A 266 -14.51 2.49 -21.25
C GLN A 266 -14.56 1.04 -20.72
N LYS A 267 -13.63 0.66 -19.85
CA LYS A 267 -13.52 -0.70 -19.30
C LYS A 267 -14.52 -0.93 -18.16
N CYS A 268 -14.82 -2.18 -17.88
CA CYS A 268 -15.68 -2.56 -16.74
C CYS A 268 -15.00 -2.38 -15.37
N ASN A 269 -13.69 -2.12 -15.33
CA ASN A 269 -12.92 -1.89 -14.11
C ASN A 269 -12.25 -0.50 -14.13
N ASP A 270 -11.76 -0.06 -13.01
CA ASP A 270 -11.13 1.24 -12.76
C ASP A 270 -9.63 1.30 -13.11
N THR A 271 -9.03 0.17 -13.54
CA THR A 271 -7.60 0.16 -13.91
C THR A 271 -7.33 0.98 -15.16
N PHE A 272 -6.24 1.74 -15.16
CA PHE A 272 -5.83 2.59 -16.28
C PHE A 272 -4.41 2.31 -16.80
N SER A 273 -3.76 1.25 -16.28
CA SER A 273 -2.36 0.92 -16.63
C SER A 273 -2.16 0.61 -18.11
N ASP A 274 -3.16 0.06 -18.77
CA ASP A 274 -3.20 -0.31 -20.19
C ASP A 274 -3.88 0.73 -21.09
N LEU A 275 -4.23 1.91 -20.58
CA LEU A 275 -4.87 2.99 -21.34
C LEU A 275 -3.87 4.10 -21.68
N ASP A 276 -4.09 4.77 -22.82
CA ASP A 276 -3.34 5.96 -23.20
C ASP A 276 -3.87 7.18 -22.44
N LEU A 277 -3.03 7.81 -21.66
CA LEU A 277 -3.37 8.97 -20.84
C LEU A 277 -3.08 10.24 -21.58
N SER A 278 -3.98 11.22 -21.50
CA SER A 278 -3.84 12.54 -22.13
C SER A 278 -3.38 13.57 -21.09
N VAL A 279 -2.38 14.37 -21.45
CA VAL A 279 -1.96 15.53 -20.65
C VAL A 279 -2.84 16.73 -21.00
N PHE A 280 -3.53 17.30 -20.01
CA PHE A 280 -4.31 18.53 -20.17
C PHE A 280 -3.46 19.77 -19.90
N LYS A 281 -2.63 19.73 -18.83
CA LYS A 281 -1.72 20.82 -18.43
C LYS A 281 -0.44 20.27 -17.85
N GLY A 282 0.70 20.85 -18.21
CA GLY A 282 2.02 20.55 -17.62
C GLY A 282 2.66 19.30 -18.19
N ASN A 283 3.22 18.47 -17.32
CA ASN A 283 3.99 17.29 -17.69
C ASN A 283 3.18 15.99 -17.52
N ASP A 284 3.67 14.90 -18.11
CA ASP A 284 3.15 13.53 -17.93
C ASP A 284 3.68 12.85 -16.67
N HIS A 285 4.46 13.55 -15.85
CA HIS A 285 5.14 13.03 -14.67
C HIS A 285 5.42 14.13 -13.64
N ILE A 286 5.82 13.71 -12.45
CA ILE A 286 6.43 14.50 -11.39
C ILE A 286 7.78 13.89 -11.00
N PHE A 287 8.59 14.61 -10.24
CA PHE A 287 9.85 14.09 -9.72
C PHE A 287 9.80 13.91 -8.20
N GLU A 288 10.30 12.79 -7.74
CA GLU A 288 10.65 12.54 -6.34
C GLU A 288 12.17 12.64 -6.17
N THR A 289 12.63 13.01 -4.99
CA THR A 289 14.05 13.01 -4.66
C THR A 289 14.36 12.09 -3.49
N MET A 290 15.54 11.48 -3.54
CA MET A 290 16.07 10.66 -2.44
C MET A 290 17.59 10.88 -2.39
N GLU A 291 18.07 11.52 -1.33
CA GLU A 291 19.41 12.11 -1.29
C GLU A 291 19.60 13.07 -2.47
N ASP A 292 20.64 12.88 -3.28
CA ASP A 292 20.90 13.65 -4.50
C ASP A 292 20.31 13.01 -5.78
N LEU A 293 19.58 11.91 -5.64
CA LEU A 293 18.93 11.23 -6.76
C LEU A 293 17.53 11.81 -7.03
N ARG A 294 17.18 11.87 -8.31
CA ARG A 294 15.85 12.25 -8.79
C ARG A 294 15.20 11.06 -9.49
N PHE A 295 13.94 10.83 -9.19
CA PHE A 295 13.16 9.75 -9.79
C PHE A 295 11.97 10.33 -10.54
N LYS A 296 11.88 10.06 -11.83
CA LYS A 296 10.70 10.34 -12.65
C LYS A 296 9.59 9.39 -12.23
N VAL A 297 8.43 9.96 -11.86
CA VAL A 297 7.28 9.20 -11.40
C VAL A 297 6.06 9.59 -12.24
N GLY A 298 5.64 8.70 -13.12
CA GLY A 298 4.41 8.84 -13.90
C GLY A 298 3.16 8.39 -13.13
N PRO A 299 1.98 8.56 -13.72
CA PRO A 299 0.72 8.11 -13.10
C PRO A 299 0.65 6.59 -12.95
N LYS A 300 1.27 5.84 -13.86
CA LYS A 300 1.32 4.36 -13.85
C LYS A 300 2.50 3.80 -13.04
N SER A 301 3.51 4.63 -12.73
CA SER A 301 4.73 4.18 -12.05
C SER A 301 4.43 3.83 -10.60
N PHE A 302 4.91 2.66 -10.16
CA PHE A 302 4.97 2.35 -8.74
C PHE A 302 6.10 3.17 -8.10
N TYR A 303 5.79 3.83 -7.01
CA TYR A 303 6.72 4.48 -6.11
C TYR A 303 6.14 4.40 -4.70
N GLN A 304 6.97 4.18 -3.69
CA GLN A 304 6.50 4.04 -2.30
C GLN A 304 5.68 5.25 -1.87
N THR A 305 4.51 5.01 -1.27
CA THR A 305 3.55 6.08 -0.98
C THR A 305 3.83 6.87 0.31
N ASN A 306 4.92 6.57 1.00
CA ASN A 306 5.52 7.36 2.08
C ASN A 306 6.98 7.57 1.71
N THR A 307 7.30 8.70 1.09
CA THR A 307 8.62 9.00 0.53
C THR A 307 9.71 9.06 1.61
N GLU A 308 9.42 9.70 2.74
CA GLU A 308 10.37 9.83 3.84
C GLU A 308 10.73 8.45 4.43
N GLN A 309 9.72 7.64 4.68
CA GLN A 309 9.92 6.31 5.25
C GLN A 309 10.52 5.32 4.23
N ALA A 310 10.28 5.53 2.93
CA ALA A 310 10.94 4.77 1.85
C ALA A 310 12.45 4.98 1.86
N TYR A 311 12.89 6.21 2.10
CA TYR A 311 14.32 6.50 2.27
C TYR A 311 14.93 5.70 3.44
N HIS A 312 14.25 5.64 4.58
CA HIS A 312 14.70 4.84 5.72
C HIS A 312 14.73 3.34 5.40
N LEU A 313 13.68 2.82 4.77
CA LEU A 313 13.59 1.42 4.33
C LEU A 313 14.74 1.04 3.40
N TYR A 314 14.98 1.84 2.38
CA TYR A 314 16.04 1.60 1.40
C TYR A 314 17.43 1.84 1.97
N SER A 315 17.58 2.75 2.94
CA SER A 315 18.83 2.93 3.68
C SER A 315 19.19 1.70 4.51
N VAL A 316 18.20 1.04 5.13
CA VAL A 316 18.42 -0.25 5.80
C VAL A 316 18.85 -1.31 4.78
N ALA A 317 18.17 -1.42 3.63
CA ALA A 317 18.53 -2.37 2.59
C ALA A 317 19.97 -2.13 2.06
N ARG A 318 20.33 -0.87 1.80
CA ARG A 318 21.68 -0.48 1.38
C ARG A 318 22.74 -0.83 2.43
N ASN A 319 22.47 -0.54 3.70
CA ASN A 319 23.37 -0.84 4.80
C ASN A 319 23.57 -2.35 4.98
N PHE A 320 22.50 -3.14 4.85
CA PHE A 320 22.56 -4.60 4.92
C PHE A 320 23.30 -5.21 3.72
N ALA A 321 23.24 -4.59 2.55
CA ALA A 321 23.98 -5.01 1.38
C ALA A 321 25.50 -4.92 1.57
N LYS A 322 26.02 -4.04 2.47
CA LYS A 322 27.45 -3.89 2.81
C LYS A 322 28.33 -3.78 1.57
N LEU A 323 27.95 -2.91 0.62
CA LEU A 323 28.63 -2.73 -0.66
C LEU A 323 29.94 -1.95 -0.48
N THR A 324 30.99 -2.37 -1.21
CA THR A 324 32.34 -1.77 -1.16
C THR A 324 32.77 -1.15 -2.48
N GLY A 325 32.00 -1.31 -3.56
CA GLY A 325 32.30 -0.85 -4.91
C GLY A 325 32.68 -1.97 -5.87
N ASP A 326 32.96 -3.16 -5.38
CA ASP A 326 33.43 -4.30 -6.18
C ASP A 326 32.33 -5.32 -6.51
N GLU A 327 31.17 -5.21 -5.87
CA GLU A 327 30.12 -6.21 -5.97
C GLU A 327 29.30 -6.09 -7.26
N LEU A 328 28.92 -7.25 -7.81
CA LEU A 328 27.82 -7.41 -8.74
C LEU A 328 26.54 -7.63 -7.92
N VAL A 329 25.61 -6.70 -8.04
CA VAL A 329 24.32 -6.73 -7.33
C VAL A 329 23.21 -7.10 -8.31
N TYR A 330 22.34 -8.04 -7.90
CA TYR A 330 21.06 -8.24 -8.58
C TYR A 330 19.93 -7.64 -7.73
N ASP A 331 19.14 -6.74 -8.34
CA ASP A 331 17.93 -6.15 -7.76
C ASP A 331 16.71 -6.82 -8.39
N LEU A 332 16.13 -7.75 -7.64
CA LEU A 332 14.99 -8.56 -8.09
C LEU A 332 13.69 -7.86 -7.73
N TYR A 333 12.76 -7.79 -8.69
CA TYR A 333 11.52 -6.98 -8.62
C TYR A 333 11.83 -5.49 -8.53
N THR A 334 12.72 -5.03 -9.42
CA THR A 334 13.34 -3.70 -9.33
C THR A 334 12.36 -2.52 -9.55
N GLY A 335 11.15 -2.79 -10.07
CA GLY A 335 10.16 -1.77 -10.39
C GLY A 335 10.72 -0.68 -11.29
N THR A 336 10.59 0.58 -10.91
CA THR A 336 11.15 1.74 -11.62
C THR A 336 12.64 1.97 -11.34
N GLY A 337 13.34 0.94 -10.83
CA GLY A 337 14.77 0.99 -10.56
C GLY A 337 15.17 1.82 -9.35
N THR A 338 14.27 2.05 -8.39
CA THR A 338 14.55 2.92 -7.25
C THR A 338 15.67 2.36 -6.38
N ILE A 339 15.60 1.09 -5.94
CA ILE A 339 16.66 0.46 -5.13
C ILE A 339 17.92 0.32 -5.96
N ALA A 340 17.83 -0.16 -7.21
CA ALA A 340 18.97 -0.32 -8.10
C ALA A 340 19.79 0.97 -8.22
N ASN A 341 19.14 2.10 -8.52
CA ASN A 341 19.80 3.39 -8.63
C ASN A 341 20.32 3.90 -7.28
N PHE A 342 19.61 3.65 -6.19
CA PHE A 342 20.01 4.08 -4.85
C PHE A 342 21.28 3.40 -4.34
N VAL A 343 21.56 2.17 -4.78
CA VAL A 343 22.77 1.43 -4.39
C VAL A 343 23.89 1.47 -5.46
N ALA A 344 23.58 1.90 -6.68
CA ALA A 344 24.48 1.77 -7.83
C ALA A 344 25.86 2.39 -7.62
N ARG A 345 25.94 3.55 -6.95
CA ARG A 345 27.23 4.24 -6.70
C ARG A 345 28.16 3.50 -5.74
N GLN A 346 27.61 2.52 -5.00
CA GLN A 346 28.38 1.70 -4.06
C GLN A 346 28.64 0.28 -4.60
N ALA A 347 28.25 0.00 -5.83
CA ALA A 347 28.41 -1.29 -6.49
C ALA A 347 29.25 -1.18 -7.76
N ARG A 348 29.94 -2.25 -8.14
CA ARG A 348 30.59 -2.33 -9.46
C ARG A 348 29.56 -2.33 -10.59
N GLN A 349 28.46 -3.05 -10.42
CA GLN A 349 27.34 -3.10 -11.35
C GLN A 349 26.08 -3.54 -10.62
N VAL A 350 24.92 -2.99 -11.04
CA VAL A 350 23.61 -3.44 -10.59
C VAL A 350 22.80 -3.94 -11.79
N ILE A 351 22.20 -5.11 -11.66
CA ILE A 351 21.29 -5.70 -12.65
C ILE A 351 19.91 -5.77 -12.05
N GLY A 352 18.97 -4.99 -12.60
CA GLY A 352 17.57 -4.98 -12.21
C GLY A 352 16.72 -5.90 -13.10
N ILE A 353 15.82 -6.67 -12.51
CA ILE A 353 14.87 -7.52 -13.23
C ILE A 353 13.44 -7.19 -12.76
N GLU A 354 12.52 -6.97 -13.71
CA GLU A 354 11.13 -6.60 -13.44
C GLU A 354 10.20 -7.22 -14.49
N TYR A 355 9.00 -7.60 -14.05
CA TYR A 355 7.99 -8.19 -14.93
C TYR A 355 7.37 -7.17 -15.89
N VAL A 356 7.17 -5.91 -15.44
CA VAL A 356 6.46 -4.86 -16.17
C VAL A 356 7.44 -4.11 -17.10
N PRO A 357 7.29 -4.21 -18.45
CA PRO A 357 8.21 -3.56 -19.38
C PRO A 357 8.26 -2.03 -19.22
N GLU A 358 7.14 -1.38 -18.97
CA GLU A 358 7.04 0.07 -18.78
C GLU A 358 7.82 0.54 -17.55
N ALA A 359 7.84 -0.26 -16.49
CA ALA A 359 8.63 0.04 -15.29
C ALA A 359 10.15 -0.05 -15.59
N ILE A 360 10.57 -0.96 -16.46
CA ILE A 360 11.96 -1.06 -16.94
C ILE A 360 12.36 0.17 -17.75
N GLU A 361 11.47 0.70 -18.60
CA GLU A 361 11.76 1.95 -19.32
C GLU A 361 11.90 3.13 -18.33
N ASP A 362 11.02 3.22 -17.33
CA ASP A 362 11.18 4.21 -16.25
C ASP A 362 12.50 4.02 -15.48
N ALA A 363 12.92 2.79 -15.21
CA ALA A 363 14.18 2.50 -14.53
C ALA A 363 15.40 2.98 -15.33
N LYS A 364 15.40 2.80 -16.65
CA LYS A 364 16.45 3.31 -17.55
C LYS A 364 16.49 4.84 -17.54
N VAL A 365 15.32 5.49 -17.67
CA VAL A 365 15.21 6.96 -17.59
C VAL A 365 15.71 7.47 -16.24
N ASN A 366 15.39 6.78 -15.14
CA ASN A 366 15.88 7.15 -13.81
C ASN A 366 17.39 7.02 -13.68
N SER A 367 18.02 6.03 -14.32
CA SER A 367 19.48 5.94 -14.38
C SER A 367 20.09 7.10 -15.17
N GLU A 368 19.54 7.43 -16.34
CA GLU A 368 19.99 8.52 -17.20
C GLU A 368 19.90 9.88 -16.49
N VAL A 369 18.75 10.18 -15.87
CA VAL A 369 18.52 11.44 -15.11
C VAL A 369 19.55 11.62 -14.00
N ASN A 370 20.04 10.53 -13.41
CA ASN A 370 21.00 10.52 -12.31
C ASN A 370 22.46 10.31 -12.76
N ASN A 371 22.72 10.26 -14.07
CA ASN A 371 24.04 9.97 -14.64
C ASN A 371 24.65 8.67 -14.10
N ILE A 372 23.82 7.64 -13.89
CA ILE A 372 24.22 6.32 -13.43
C ILE A 372 24.42 5.42 -14.66
N SER A 373 25.63 4.93 -14.88
CA SER A 373 26.00 4.15 -16.08
C SER A 373 26.27 2.67 -15.79
N ASN A 374 26.29 2.27 -14.52
CA ASN A 374 26.60 0.91 -14.10
C ASN A 374 25.37 0.05 -13.75
N THR A 375 24.18 0.50 -14.15
CA THR A 375 22.94 -0.26 -14.06
C THR A 375 22.57 -0.91 -15.39
N LYS A 376 21.93 -2.08 -15.35
CA LYS A 376 21.30 -2.75 -16.50
C LYS A 376 19.97 -3.31 -16.09
N PHE A 377 18.95 -3.18 -16.94
CA PHE A 377 17.60 -3.59 -16.62
C PHE A 377 17.04 -4.56 -17.66
N TYR A 378 16.29 -5.58 -17.20
CA TYR A 378 15.70 -6.65 -18.01
C TYR A 378 14.23 -6.82 -17.65
N ALA A 379 13.37 -6.78 -18.68
CA ALA A 379 11.93 -7.00 -18.54
C ALA A 379 11.59 -8.47 -18.74
N GLY A 380 10.79 -9.03 -17.84
CA GLY A 380 10.20 -10.36 -17.96
C GLY A 380 9.90 -11.01 -16.61
N ASP A 381 9.23 -12.17 -16.67
CA ASP A 381 8.91 -12.92 -15.46
C ASP A 381 10.21 -13.39 -14.78
N MET A 382 10.31 -13.13 -13.49
CA MET A 382 11.50 -13.42 -12.69
C MET A 382 11.93 -14.87 -12.81
N LYS A 383 10.98 -15.81 -12.78
CA LYS A 383 11.25 -17.26 -12.89
C LYS A 383 11.81 -17.67 -14.25
N ASP A 384 11.48 -16.91 -15.32
CA ASP A 384 11.90 -17.23 -16.69
C ASP A 384 13.25 -16.57 -17.02
N ILE A 385 13.46 -15.33 -16.52
CA ILE A 385 14.69 -14.56 -16.77
C ILE A 385 15.83 -15.00 -15.86
N LEU A 386 15.60 -15.10 -14.55
CA LEU A 386 16.62 -15.47 -13.59
C LEU A 386 16.86 -16.99 -13.64
N ASN A 387 17.70 -17.41 -14.56
CA ASN A 387 18.09 -18.80 -14.77
C ASN A 387 19.61 -18.95 -14.89
N ASP A 388 20.10 -20.17 -15.04
CA ASP A 388 21.54 -20.47 -15.09
C ASP A 388 22.22 -19.84 -16.32
N GLU A 389 21.53 -19.72 -17.46
CA GLU A 389 22.05 -19.03 -18.66
C GLU A 389 22.22 -17.53 -18.42
N PHE A 390 21.26 -16.90 -17.74
CA PHE A 390 21.34 -15.50 -17.37
C PHE A 390 22.53 -15.24 -16.43
N ILE A 391 22.71 -16.10 -15.44
CA ILE A 391 23.84 -16.01 -14.49
C ILE A 391 25.18 -16.25 -15.22
N GLN A 392 25.24 -17.20 -16.16
CA GLN A 392 26.45 -17.43 -16.93
C GLN A 392 26.82 -16.23 -17.81
N LYS A 393 25.82 -15.57 -18.40
CA LYS A 393 25.98 -14.41 -19.27
C LYS A 393 26.38 -13.13 -18.54
N HIS A 394 25.78 -12.92 -17.36
CA HIS A 394 25.92 -11.66 -16.64
C HIS A 394 26.83 -11.73 -15.41
N GLY A 395 27.21 -12.91 -15.00
CA GLY A 395 28.02 -13.19 -13.82
C GLY A 395 27.18 -13.59 -12.61
N ARG A 396 27.81 -14.31 -11.68
CA ARG A 396 27.19 -14.63 -10.39
C ARG A 396 27.10 -13.38 -9.52
N PRO A 397 25.93 -13.08 -8.94
CA PRO A 397 25.79 -11.94 -8.04
C PRO A 397 26.59 -12.17 -6.75
N ASP A 398 27.27 -11.14 -6.26
CA ASP A 398 27.84 -11.13 -4.91
C ASP A 398 26.73 -10.85 -3.87
N VAL A 399 25.78 -10.00 -4.24
CA VAL A 399 24.64 -9.60 -3.40
C VAL A 399 23.36 -9.64 -4.22
N ILE A 400 22.31 -10.18 -3.62
CA ILE A 400 20.93 -10.05 -4.14
C ILE A 400 20.15 -9.15 -3.20
N ILE A 401 19.48 -8.12 -3.74
CA ILE A 401 18.43 -7.36 -3.07
C ILE A 401 17.11 -7.77 -3.70
N THR A 402 16.10 -8.08 -2.91
CA THR A 402 14.80 -8.52 -3.41
C THR A 402 13.67 -7.86 -2.65
N ASP A 403 12.68 -7.30 -3.38
CA ASP A 403 11.46 -6.69 -2.83
C ASP A 403 10.24 -7.26 -3.58
N PRO A 404 9.89 -8.55 -3.33
CA PRO A 404 8.84 -9.23 -4.07
C PRO A 404 7.43 -8.74 -3.69
N PRO A 405 6.41 -9.02 -4.50
CA PRO A 405 5.02 -8.72 -4.20
C PRO A 405 4.55 -9.47 -2.93
N ARG A 406 3.37 -9.11 -2.43
CA ARG A 406 2.77 -9.69 -1.20
C ARG A 406 2.72 -11.22 -1.15
N ALA A 407 2.75 -11.88 -2.28
CA ALA A 407 2.78 -13.35 -2.38
C ALA A 407 4.14 -13.96 -2.02
N GLY A 408 5.19 -13.15 -1.90
CA GLY A 408 6.58 -13.58 -1.76
C GLY A 408 7.18 -14.05 -3.08
N MET A 409 8.33 -14.71 -3.02
CA MET A 409 9.01 -15.25 -4.20
C MET A 409 8.39 -16.58 -4.66
N HIS A 410 8.43 -16.82 -5.98
CA HIS A 410 8.13 -18.15 -6.52
C HIS A 410 9.25 -19.14 -6.15
N GLN A 411 8.92 -20.43 -6.01
CA GLN A 411 9.90 -21.43 -5.62
C GLN A 411 11.08 -21.50 -6.61
N ASP A 412 10.83 -21.40 -7.92
CA ASP A 412 11.89 -21.43 -8.94
C ASP A 412 12.88 -20.27 -8.79
N VAL A 413 12.43 -19.10 -8.30
CA VAL A 413 13.30 -17.96 -8.00
C VAL A 413 14.18 -18.27 -6.81
N ILE A 414 13.62 -18.85 -5.73
CA ILE A 414 14.37 -19.27 -4.54
C ILE A 414 15.42 -20.32 -4.93
N ASP A 415 15.04 -21.33 -5.72
CA ASP A 415 15.95 -22.39 -6.18
C ASP A 415 17.09 -21.82 -7.03
N THR A 416 16.81 -20.80 -7.84
CA THR A 416 17.85 -20.12 -8.64
C THR A 416 18.76 -19.27 -7.76
N ILE A 417 18.24 -18.59 -6.75
CA ILE A 417 19.05 -17.87 -5.76
C ILE A 417 20.01 -18.84 -5.04
N LEU A 418 19.50 -20.02 -4.63
CA LEU A 418 20.32 -21.05 -4.00
C LEU A 418 21.44 -21.56 -4.92
N ARG A 419 21.17 -21.74 -6.23
CA ARG A 419 22.20 -22.13 -7.23
C ARG A 419 23.17 -20.98 -7.55
N ALA A 420 22.67 -19.75 -7.60
CA ALA A 420 23.52 -18.57 -7.83
C ALA A 420 24.50 -18.35 -6.69
N HIS A 421 24.10 -18.71 -5.49
CA HIS A 421 24.93 -18.74 -4.29
C HIS A 421 25.58 -17.37 -3.98
N PRO A 422 24.80 -16.25 -3.87
CA PRO A 422 25.34 -14.96 -3.49
C PRO A 422 25.88 -15.00 -2.05
N LYS A 423 26.91 -14.19 -1.75
CA LYS A 423 27.43 -14.08 -0.38
C LYS A 423 26.38 -13.51 0.59
N ARG A 424 25.52 -12.62 0.10
CA ARG A 424 24.48 -11.95 0.90
C ARG A 424 23.16 -11.83 0.12
N ILE A 425 22.07 -11.90 0.86
CA ILE A 425 20.73 -11.60 0.36
C ILE A 425 20.11 -10.57 1.31
N VAL A 426 19.60 -9.47 0.75
CA VAL A 426 18.79 -8.47 1.45
C VAL A 426 17.37 -8.62 0.99
N TYR A 427 16.49 -9.07 1.89
CA TYR A 427 15.10 -9.34 1.59
C TYR A 427 14.20 -8.28 2.22
N VAL A 428 13.66 -7.37 1.41
CA VAL A 428 12.62 -6.39 1.77
C VAL A 428 11.25 -7.03 1.54
N SER A 429 10.31 -6.87 2.47
CA SER A 429 8.97 -7.46 2.33
C SER A 429 7.89 -6.69 3.04
N CYS A 430 6.78 -6.46 2.34
CA CYS A 430 5.55 -5.92 2.93
C CYS A 430 4.65 -6.99 3.58
N ASN A 431 5.06 -8.27 3.57
CA ASN A 431 4.32 -9.38 4.16
C ASN A 431 5.25 -10.36 4.88
N PRO A 432 5.47 -10.16 6.19
CA PRO A 432 6.35 -11.01 6.97
C PRO A 432 5.96 -12.50 6.99
N SER A 433 4.69 -12.85 6.71
CA SER A 433 4.27 -14.27 6.64
C SER A 433 4.84 -15.00 5.43
N THR A 434 4.79 -14.37 4.25
CA THR A 434 5.38 -14.93 3.03
C THR A 434 6.91 -14.87 3.07
N GLN A 435 7.45 -13.79 3.63
CA GLN A 435 8.88 -13.68 3.89
C GLN A 435 9.36 -14.83 4.78
N ALA A 436 8.64 -15.15 5.87
CA ALA A 436 8.99 -16.26 6.77
C ALA A 436 9.03 -17.61 6.05
N ARG A 437 8.05 -17.87 5.14
CA ARG A 437 8.05 -19.08 4.30
C ARG A 437 9.29 -19.13 3.39
N ASP A 438 9.61 -18.03 2.74
CA ASP A 438 10.74 -17.97 1.81
C ASP A 438 12.07 -18.08 2.56
N LEU A 439 12.19 -17.46 3.74
CA LEU A 439 13.34 -17.58 4.61
C LEU A 439 13.56 -19.04 5.06
N GLN A 440 12.49 -19.79 5.36
CA GLN A 440 12.58 -21.20 5.68
C GLN A 440 13.19 -22.03 4.52
N ALA A 441 12.83 -21.69 3.28
CA ALA A 441 13.41 -22.35 2.11
C ALA A 441 14.87 -21.95 1.89
N LEU A 442 15.27 -20.73 2.20
CA LEU A 442 16.65 -20.24 2.10
C LEU A 442 17.54 -20.73 3.26
N ASP A 443 16.96 -21.17 4.37
CA ASP A 443 17.71 -21.59 5.58
C ASP A 443 18.63 -22.79 5.33
N VAL A 444 18.44 -23.54 4.25
CA VAL A 444 19.33 -24.64 3.87
C VAL A 444 20.78 -24.19 3.59
N ALA A 445 20.97 -22.94 3.11
CA ALA A 445 22.27 -22.41 2.73
C ALA A 445 22.61 -21.06 3.40
N TYR A 446 21.62 -20.36 3.93
CA TYR A 446 21.77 -19.01 4.47
C TYR A 446 21.34 -18.94 5.94
N LYS A 447 21.98 -18.05 6.69
CA LYS A 447 21.61 -17.70 8.06
C LYS A 447 21.10 -16.27 8.11
N VAL A 448 20.02 -16.03 8.84
CA VAL A 448 19.53 -14.68 9.12
C VAL A 448 20.47 -13.98 10.11
N MET A 449 21.04 -12.86 9.70
CA MET A 449 22.02 -12.10 10.45
C MET A 449 21.45 -10.84 11.10
N ALA A 450 20.41 -10.24 10.50
CA ALA A 450 19.73 -9.08 11.04
C ALA A 450 18.26 -9.04 10.56
N VAL A 451 17.40 -8.46 11.40
CA VAL A 451 15.97 -8.25 11.10
C VAL A 451 15.61 -6.84 11.53
N GLN A 452 15.15 -6.02 10.59
CA GLN A 452 14.73 -4.64 10.84
C GLN A 452 13.31 -4.42 10.35
N PRO A 453 12.31 -4.41 11.25
CA PRO A 453 10.96 -3.96 10.91
C PRO A 453 10.93 -2.44 10.70
N VAL A 454 10.08 -1.98 9.75
CA VAL A 454 9.90 -0.56 9.41
C VAL A 454 8.42 -0.26 9.28
N ASP A 455 7.95 0.78 9.95
CA ASP A 455 6.57 1.25 9.79
C ASP A 455 6.46 2.25 8.65
N MET A 456 6.05 1.77 7.49
CA MET A 456 5.77 2.60 6.32
C MET A 456 4.41 3.30 6.38
N PHE A 457 3.44 2.74 7.14
CA PHE A 457 2.03 3.12 7.07
C PHE A 457 1.40 3.25 8.46
N PRO A 458 1.66 4.34 9.20
CA PRO A 458 0.99 4.65 10.46
C PRO A 458 -0.53 4.49 10.38
N HIS A 459 -1.17 4.07 11.48
CA HIS A 459 -2.60 3.79 11.61
C HIS A 459 -3.13 2.61 10.82
N THR A 460 -2.26 1.83 10.18
CA THR A 460 -2.61 0.60 9.47
C THR A 460 -1.84 -0.60 10.06
N PRO A 461 -2.28 -1.84 9.85
CA PRO A 461 -1.56 -3.03 10.32
C PRO A 461 -0.38 -3.43 9.44
N HIS A 462 -0.14 -2.71 8.34
CA HIS A 462 0.94 -3.02 7.43
C HIS A 462 2.30 -2.69 8.05
N VAL A 463 3.25 -3.58 7.85
CA VAL A 463 4.64 -3.43 8.28
C VAL A 463 5.55 -3.92 7.17
N GLU A 464 6.60 -3.17 6.89
CA GLU A 464 7.71 -3.63 6.07
C GLU A 464 8.76 -4.27 6.96
N ASN A 465 9.50 -5.24 6.41
CA ASN A 465 10.57 -5.89 7.14
C ASN A 465 11.76 -6.14 6.23
N VAL A 466 12.94 -5.75 6.66
CA VAL A 466 14.20 -5.99 5.94
C VAL A 466 14.99 -7.05 6.69
N VAL A 467 15.38 -8.11 5.98
CA VAL A 467 16.18 -9.21 6.53
C VAL A 467 17.50 -9.31 5.78
N LEU A 468 18.59 -9.36 6.53
CA LEU A 468 19.91 -9.70 6.00
C LEU A 468 20.15 -11.20 6.19
N LEU A 469 20.47 -11.89 5.10
CA LEU A 469 20.96 -13.26 5.12
C LEU A 469 22.41 -13.29 4.64
N GLU A 470 23.23 -14.10 5.30
CA GLU A 470 24.58 -14.41 4.85
C GLU A 470 24.74 -15.92 4.66
N GLU A 471 25.61 -16.31 3.73
CA GLU A 471 25.94 -17.71 3.45
C GLU A 471 26.41 -18.40 4.73
N LYS A 472 25.92 -19.62 4.95
CA LYS A 472 26.40 -20.48 6.05
C LYS A 472 27.81 -20.97 5.74
N PRO A 473 28.70 -21.03 6.76
CA PRO A 473 30.08 -21.52 6.59
C PRO A 473 30.16 -22.97 6.13
#